data_6c19d492a5a1cd15f78b564afd6b76aa
#
_entry.id   6c19d492a5a1cd15f78b564afd6b76aa
#
_cell.length_a   1.000
_cell.length_b   1.000
_cell.length_c   1.000
_cell.angle_alpha   90.00
_cell.angle_beta   90.00
_cell.angle_gamma   90.00
#
_symmetry.space_group_name_H-M   'P 1'
#
loop_
_entity.id
_entity.type
_entity.pdbx_description
1 polymer ?
#
loop_
_entity_poly.entity_id
_entity_poly.type
_entity_poly.pdbx_seq_one_letter_code
_entity_poly.pdbx_strand_id
1 'polypeptide(L)'
;KGMPMHEQTHPPMGKYLIALGEILFGVTPLGWRFVCALLGVLLVPVFYWFLQLLTENAQVSLVGSALFCMDFMHLTLSRIATLDSLVAFFILLMAALFLKLLKMAAEEISCGRKGPSAKVLCLMLLDGAAVGMAVSTKWTGFYAMLGMALCFFGAVGVWCCRAKRKGTSCRYSILLLAEGIGVYSVIPFVIYLLSFVPVMKALGEKNLFQVMWKVSVFMLDFHSGITFE
;
A
#
# COMPACT_ATOMS: atom_id res chain seq x y z
N LYS A 1 0.19 -15.47 -31.27
CA LYS A 1 -0.81 -14.39 -31.52
C LYS A 1 -1.23 -13.92 -30.15
N GLY A 2 -0.75 -12.72 -29.72
CA GLY A 2 -1.13 -12.15 -28.43
C GLY A 2 -2.64 -11.86 -28.45
N MET A 3 -3.37 -12.44 -27.50
CA MET A 3 -4.74 -11.99 -27.28
C MET A 3 -4.70 -10.52 -26.85
N PRO A 4 -5.57 -9.66 -27.37
CA PRO A 4 -5.67 -8.30 -26.88
C PRO A 4 -5.99 -8.37 -25.38
N MET A 5 -5.31 -7.57 -24.58
CA MET A 5 -5.61 -7.45 -23.14
C MET A 5 -7.01 -6.84 -23.00
N HIS A 6 -7.99 -7.68 -22.71
CA HIS A 6 -9.41 -7.28 -22.67
C HIS A 6 -9.77 -6.40 -21.49
N GLU A 7 -8.89 -6.28 -20.46
CA GLU A 7 -9.18 -5.47 -19.30
C GLU A 7 -7.96 -4.62 -18.88
N GLN A 8 -8.06 -3.32 -19.12
CA GLN A 8 -7.05 -2.32 -18.70
C GLN A 8 -7.65 -1.29 -17.71
N THR A 9 -8.72 -1.65 -17.00
CA THR A 9 -9.43 -0.72 -16.10
C THR A 9 -8.73 -0.49 -14.78
N HIS A 10 -7.75 -1.34 -14.43
CA HIS A 10 -6.96 -1.25 -13.21
C HIS A 10 -5.48 -1.49 -13.50
N PRO A 11 -4.56 -0.95 -12.65
CA PRO A 11 -3.13 -1.23 -12.74
C PRO A 11 -2.84 -2.74 -12.70
N PRO A 12 -1.75 -3.20 -13.32
CA PRO A 12 -1.58 -4.61 -13.64
C PRO A 12 -1.13 -5.50 -12.47
N MET A 13 -0.58 -4.95 -11.37
CA MET A 13 0.04 -5.73 -10.29
C MET A 13 -0.91 -6.77 -9.68
N GLY A 14 -2.16 -6.40 -9.39
CA GLY A 14 -3.10 -7.34 -8.80
C GLY A 14 -3.42 -8.53 -9.69
N LYS A 15 -3.41 -8.33 -11.03
CA LYS A 15 -3.57 -9.42 -12.00
C LYS A 15 -2.38 -10.38 -11.97
N TYR A 16 -1.15 -9.86 -11.79
CA TYR A 16 0.04 -10.71 -11.65
C TYR A 16 0.03 -11.52 -10.37
N LEU A 17 -0.50 -10.97 -9.29
CA LEU A 17 -0.67 -11.71 -8.03
C LEU A 17 -1.67 -12.87 -8.20
N ILE A 18 -2.76 -12.67 -8.93
CA ILE A 18 -3.71 -13.74 -9.27
C ILE A 18 -3.02 -14.77 -10.18
N ALA A 19 -2.34 -14.32 -11.24
CA ALA A 19 -1.62 -15.18 -12.18
C ALA A 19 -0.52 -16.01 -11.49
N LEU A 20 0.10 -15.51 -10.41
CA LEU A 20 1.03 -16.29 -9.61
C LEU A 20 0.37 -17.54 -9.02
N GLY A 21 -0.87 -17.45 -8.55
CA GLY A 21 -1.62 -18.63 -8.10
C GLY A 21 -1.91 -19.61 -9.23
N GLU A 22 -2.22 -19.11 -10.45
CA GLU A 22 -2.40 -19.95 -11.65
C GLU A 22 -1.10 -20.66 -12.08
N ILE A 23 0.04 -19.99 -11.94
CA ILE A 23 1.36 -20.60 -12.21
C ILE A 23 1.63 -21.74 -11.24
N LEU A 24 1.26 -21.59 -9.96
CA LEU A 24 1.53 -22.60 -8.91
C LEU A 24 0.57 -23.79 -8.96
N PHE A 25 -0.72 -23.57 -9.25
CA PHE A 25 -1.80 -24.56 -9.13
C PHE A 25 -2.57 -24.81 -10.43
N GLY A 26 -2.07 -24.27 -11.56
CA GLY A 26 -2.73 -24.35 -12.86
C GLY A 26 -3.93 -23.42 -12.98
N VAL A 27 -4.51 -23.37 -14.18
CA VAL A 27 -5.73 -22.59 -14.48
C VAL A 27 -6.94 -23.35 -13.93
N THR A 28 -7.08 -23.33 -12.61
CA THR A 28 -8.12 -24.03 -11.84
C THR A 28 -8.79 -23.07 -10.86
N PRO A 29 -9.96 -23.39 -10.31
CA PRO A 29 -10.59 -22.58 -9.26
C PRO A 29 -9.69 -22.33 -8.05
N LEU A 30 -8.79 -23.26 -7.71
CA LEU A 30 -7.78 -23.08 -6.68
C LEU A 30 -6.73 -22.05 -7.12
N GLY A 31 -6.20 -22.17 -8.33
CA GLY A 31 -5.17 -21.26 -8.86
C GLY A 31 -5.60 -19.81 -8.81
N TRP A 32 -6.78 -19.49 -9.34
CA TRP A 32 -7.26 -18.08 -9.37
C TRP A 32 -7.50 -17.47 -8.00
N ARG A 33 -7.95 -18.30 -7.04
CA ARG A 33 -8.38 -17.84 -5.72
C ARG A 33 -7.27 -17.88 -4.68
N PHE A 34 -6.23 -18.66 -4.92
CA PHE A 34 -5.22 -18.95 -3.90
C PHE A 34 -4.60 -17.71 -3.29
N VAL A 35 -4.10 -16.78 -4.12
CA VAL A 35 -3.43 -15.58 -3.61
C VAL A 35 -4.41 -14.64 -2.92
N CYS A 36 -5.64 -14.49 -3.45
CA CYS A 36 -6.67 -13.69 -2.80
C CYS A 36 -7.06 -14.27 -1.44
N ALA A 37 -7.23 -15.60 -1.35
CA ALA A 37 -7.53 -16.27 -0.09
C ALA A 37 -6.36 -16.19 0.91
N LEU A 38 -5.11 -16.37 0.44
CA LEU A 38 -3.92 -16.25 1.28
C LEU A 38 -3.80 -14.85 1.88
N LEU A 39 -3.90 -13.80 1.05
CA LEU A 39 -3.83 -12.42 1.53
C LEU A 39 -5.04 -12.05 2.40
N GLY A 40 -6.22 -12.62 2.12
CA GLY A 40 -7.38 -12.51 3.00
C GLY A 40 -7.12 -13.10 4.39
N VAL A 41 -6.52 -14.28 4.48
CA VAL A 41 -6.12 -14.88 5.77
C VAL A 41 -5.07 -14.03 6.47
N LEU A 42 -4.05 -13.56 5.74
CA LEU A 42 -2.98 -12.71 6.29
C LEU A 42 -3.47 -11.32 6.70
N LEU A 43 -4.60 -10.86 6.17
CA LEU A 43 -5.20 -9.59 6.54
C LEU A 43 -5.62 -9.57 8.02
N VAL A 44 -6.07 -10.70 8.57
CA VAL A 44 -6.48 -10.82 9.99
C VAL A 44 -5.34 -10.54 10.98
N PRO A 45 -4.16 -11.20 10.89
CA PRO A 45 -3.05 -10.87 11.78
C PRO A 45 -2.47 -9.48 11.54
N VAL A 46 -2.51 -8.95 10.31
CA VAL A 46 -2.12 -7.55 10.05
C VAL A 46 -3.09 -6.58 10.73
N PHE A 47 -4.39 -6.88 10.71
CA PHE A 47 -5.41 -6.08 11.41
C PHE A 47 -5.23 -6.15 12.94
N TYR A 48 -4.93 -7.33 13.48
CA TYR A 48 -4.57 -7.46 14.89
C TYR A 48 -3.36 -6.57 15.24
N TRP A 49 -2.30 -6.62 14.43
CA TRP A 49 -1.12 -5.81 14.64
C TRP A 49 -1.42 -4.30 14.56
N PHE A 50 -2.22 -3.88 13.58
CA PHE A 50 -2.66 -2.50 13.45
C PHE A 50 -3.44 -2.03 14.69
N LEU A 51 -4.42 -2.83 15.16
CA LEU A 51 -5.18 -2.54 16.37
C LEU A 51 -4.29 -2.50 17.60
N GLN A 52 -3.33 -3.42 17.71
CA GLN A 52 -2.37 -3.43 18.83
C GLN A 52 -1.49 -2.18 18.85
N LEU A 53 -1.07 -1.69 17.70
CA LEU A 53 -0.35 -0.42 17.58
C LEU A 53 -1.23 0.78 17.95
N LEU A 54 -2.52 0.72 17.63
CA LEU A 54 -3.45 1.82 17.84
C LEU A 54 -3.94 1.89 19.30
N THR A 55 -4.30 0.76 19.89
CA THR A 55 -4.97 0.70 21.18
C THR A 55 -4.05 0.34 22.34
N GLU A 56 -2.90 -0.25 22.06
CA GLU A 56 -1.96 -0.84 23.04
C GLU A 56 -2.64 -1.85 24.00
N ASN A 57 -3.76 -2.43 23.59
CA ASN A 57 -4.55 -3.37 24.35
C ASN A 57 -4.78 -4.67 23.57
N ALA A 58 -4.18 -5.76 24.06
CA ALA A 58 -4.25 -7.07 23.40
C ALA A 58 -5.67 -7.64 23.34
N GLN A 59 -6.51 -7.39 24.36
CA GLN A 59 -7.89 -7.88 24.39
C GLN A 59 -8.75 -7.17 23.33
N VAL A 60 -8.63 -5.83 23.23
CA VAL A 60 -9.33 -5.04 22.21
C VAL A 60 -8.88 -5.48 20.81
N SER A 61 -7.58 -5.69 20.63
CA SER A 61 -7.00 -6.13 19.35
C SER A 61 -7.49 -7.52 18.97
N LEU A 62 -7.57 -8.45 19.93
CA LEU A 62 -8.07 -9.80 19.71
C LEU A 62 -9.56 -9.81 19.34
N VAL A 63 -10.38 -9.11 20.13
CA VAL A 63 -11.83 -9.03 19.86
C VAL A 63 -12.10 -8.35 18.53
N GLY A 64 -11.43 -7.22 18.25
CA GLY A 64 -11.57 -6.52 16.97
C GLY A 64 -11.18 -7.39 15.78
N SER A 65 -10.09 -8.16 15.89
CA SER A 65 -9.66 -9.08 14.82
C SER A 65 -10.57 -10.29 14.67
N ALA A 66 -11.14 -10.79 15.75
CA ALA A 66 -12.14 -11.87 15.71
C ALA A 66 -13.42 -11.39 15.01
N LEU A 67 -13.91 -10.19 15.32
CA LEU A 67 -15.05 -9.59 14.63
C LEU A 67 -14.76 -9.37 13.15
N PHE A 68 -13.58 -8.86 12.81
CA PHE A 68 -13.15 -8.68 11.42
C PHE A 68 -13.07 -10.03 10.67
N CYS A 69 -12.57 -11.07 11.32
CA CYS A 69 -12.51 -12.41 10.73
C CYS A 69 -13.91 -12.97 10.37
N MET A 70 -14.94 -12.55 11.10
CA MET A 70 -16.33 -12.94 10.87
C MET A 70 -17.09 -11.99 9.94
N ASP A 71 -16.44 -10.91 9.47
CA ASP A 71 -17.05 -9.95 8.55
C ASP A 71 -17.41 -10.61 7.22
N PHE A 72 -18.68 -10.50 6.82
CA PHE A 72 -19.20 -11.12 5.61
C PHE A 72 -18.52 -10.59 4.33
N MET A 73 -18.24 -9.29 4.26
CA MET A 73 -17.60 -8.68 3.10
C MET A 73 -16.16 -9.21 2.95
N HIS A 74 -15.41 -9.24 4.06
CA HIS A 74 -14.05 -9.80 4.08
C HIS A 74 -14.06 -11.28 3.64
N LEU A 75 -14.92 -12.11 4.21
CA LEU A 75 -15.03 -13.52 3.86
C LEU A 75 -15.41 -13.73 2.38
N THR A 76 -16.34 -12.94 1.86
CA THR A 76 -16.79 -13.07 0.47
C THR A 76 -15.71 -12.66 -0.51
N LEU A 77 -15.09 -11.48 -0.33
CA LEU A 77 -14.08 -10.96 -1.23
C LEU A 77 -12.77 -11.78 -1.21
N SER A 78 -12.43 -12.38 -0.07
CA SER A 78 -11.25 -13.25 0.03
C SER A 78 -11.40 -14.59 -0.71
N ARG A 79 -12.63 -15.03 -1.02
CA ARG A 79 -12.92 -16.31 -1.66
C ARG A 79 -13.05 -16.24 -3.19
N ILE A 80 -13.02 -15.04 -3.74
CA ILE A 80 -13.12 -14.80 -5.18
C ILE A 80 -11.86 -14.07 -5.68
N ALA A 81 -11.55 -14.23 -6.97
CA ALA A 81 -10.37 -13.61 -7.58
C ALA A 81 -10.63 -12.13 -7.90
N THR A 82 -10.70 -11.28 -6.88
CA THR A 82 -10.90 -9.84 -7.02
C THR A 82 -9.69 -9.05 -6.56
N LEU A 83 -9.51 -7.86 -7.14
CA LEU A 83 -8.44 -6.93 -6.73
C LEU A 83 -8.72 -6.29 -5.37
N ASP A 84 -9.97 -6.33 -4.89
CA ASP A 84 -10.37 -5.63 -3.68
C ASP A 84 -9.74 -6.20 -2.41
N SER A 85 -9.69 -7.54 -2.27
CA SER A 85 -9.00 -8.19 -1.16
C SER A 85 -7.48 -7.93 -1.19
N LEU A 86 -6.88 -7.90 -2.38
CA LEU A 86 -5.46 -7.64 -2.56
C LEU A 86 -5.09 -6.20 -2.17
N VAL A 87 -5.84 -5.22 -2.67
CA VAL A 87 -5.57 -3.81 -2.34
C VAL A 87 -5.87 -3.52 -0.87
N ALA A 88 -6.92 -4.12 -0.29
CA ALA A 88 -7.23 -3.98 1.14
C ALA A 88 -6.09 -4.48 2.03
N PHE A 89 -5.46 -5.62 1.66
CA PHE A 89 -4.28 -6.12 2.36
C PHE A 89 -3.14 -5.11 2.35
N PHE A 90 -2.77 -4.57 1.18
CA PHE A 90 -1.67 -3.61 1.09
C PHE A 90 -1.99 -2.28 1.77
N ILE A 91 -3.25 -1.80 1.70
CA ILE A 91 -3.69 -0.59 2.41
C ILE A 91 -3.57 -0.77 3.93
N LEU A 92 -4.01 -1.91 4.45
CA LEU A 92 -3.91 -2.15 5.89
C LEU A 92 -2.46 -2.37 6.33
N LEU A 93 -1.66 -3.07 5.53
CA LEU A 93 -0.24 -3.28 5.80
C LEU A 93 0.52 -1.94 5.86
N MET A 94 0.32 -1.05 4.86
CA MET A 94 0.94 0.27 4.89
C MET A 94 0.46 1.09 6.09
N ALA A 95 -0.84 1.03 6.46
CA ALA A 95 -1.34 1.74 7.63
C ALA A 95 -0.69 1.26 8.94
N ALA A 96 -0.48 -0.05 9.08
CA ALA A 96 0.20 -0.63 10.24
C ALA A 96 1.69 -0.26 10.29
N LEU A 97 2.40 -0.36 9.14
CA LEU A 97 3.80 0.03 9.03
C LEU A 97 3.98 1.52 9.30
N PHE A 98 3.13 2.36 8.73
CA PHE A 98 3.13 3.80 8.94
C PHE A 98 2.90 4.18 10.42
N LEU A 99 1.90 3.57 11.07
CA LEU A 99 1.64 3.82 12.49
C LEU A 99 2.85 3.40 13.36
N LYS A 100 3.48 2.26 13.04
CA LYS A 100 4.72 1.83 13.69
C LYS A 100 5.86 2.82 13.46
N LEU A 101 5.99 3.34 12.22
CA LEU A 101 6.97 4.37 11.86
C LEU A 101 6.79 5.63 12.72
N LEU A 102 5.55 6.14 12.83
CA LEU A 102 5.27 7.34 13.62
C LEU A 102 5.60 7.14 15.10
N LYS A 103 5.27 5.97 15.67
CA LYS A 103 5.62 5.65 17.07
C LYS A 103 7.13 5.62 17.28
N MET A 104 7.87 4.91 16.42
CA MET A 104 9.33 4.85 16.52
C MET A 104 9.99 6.21 16.32
N ALA A 105 9.52 7.03 15.38
CA ALA A 105 10.03 8.37 15.19
C ALA A 105 9.75 9.26 16.41
N ALA A 106 8.58 9.16 17.03
CA ALA A 106 8.24 9.90 18.25
C ALA A 106 9.13 9.48 19.42
N GLU A 107 9.41 8.18 19.58
CA GLU A 107 10.35 7.66 20.59
C GLU A 107 11.76 8.22 20.38
N GLU A 108 12.28 8.18 19.13
CA GLU A 108 13.60 8.70 18.81
C GLU A 108 13.72 10.21 19.03
N ILE A 109 12.67 10.98 18.73
CA ILE A 109 12.60 12.42 19.04
C ILE A 109 12.64 12.64 20.54
N SER A 110 11.91 11.85 21.32
CA SER A 110 11.88 11.96 22.79
C SER A 110 13.23 11.63 23.43
N CYS A 111 13.99 10.73 22.84
CA CYS A 111 15.36 10.38 23.21
C CYS A 111 16.41 11.42 22.74
N GLY A 112 16.00 12.51 22.11
CA GLY A 112 16.90 13.59 21.66
C GLY A 112 17.79 13.23 20.47
N ARG A 113 17.42 12.24 19.64
CA ARG A 113 18.20 11.90 18.45
C ARG A 113 18.18 13.07 17.44
N LYS A 114 19.30 13.24 16.75
CA LYS A 114 19.48 14.33 15.76
C LYS A 114 19.00 13.98 14.34
N GLY A 115 18.65 12.70 14.10
CA GLY A 115 18.16 12.21 12.82
C GLY A 115 17.63 10.79 12.92
N PRO A 116 16.82 10.34 11.93
CA PRO A 116 16.23 9.01 11.89
C PRO A 116 17.29 7.89 11.93
N SER A 117 16.98 6.81 12.63
CA SER A 117 17.84 5.64 12.65
C SER A 117 17.68 4.79 11.38
N ALA A 118 18.65 3.89 11.15
CA ALA A 118 18.52 2.89 10.09
C ALA A 118 17.26 2.02 10.22
N LYS A 119 16.77 1.79 11.47
CA LYS A 119 15.52 1.05 11.71
C LYS A 119 14.30 1.83 11.21
N VAL A 120 14.24 3.14 11.49
CA VAL A 120 13.17 4.02 11.03
C VAL A 120 13.21 4.10 9.49
N LEU A 121 14.39 4.24 8.90
CA LEU A 121 14.55 4.26 7.44
C LEU A 121 14.14 2.92 6.80
N CYS A 122 14.57 1.80 7.35
CA CYS A 122 14.16 0.47 6.86
C CYS A 122 12.64 0.29 6.91
N LEU A 123 12.00 0.71 8.00
CA LEU A 123 10.55 0.65 8.15
C LEU A 123 9.85 1.56 7.13
N MET A 124 10.39 2.74 6.86
CA MET A 124 9.90 3.67 5.84
C MET A 124 10.02 3.08 4.43
N LEU A 125 11.12 2.38 4.12
CA LEU A 125 11.30 1.69 2.83
C LEU A 125 10.27 0.55 2.65
N LEU A 126 10.03 -0.24 3.70
CA LEU A 126 9.01 -1.30 3.68
C LEU A 126 7.60 -0.73 3.50
N ASP A 127 7.30 0.36 4.19
CA ASP A 127 6.03 1.06 4.06
C ASP A 127 5.86 1.65 2.64
N GLY A 128 6.88 2.30 2.10
CA GLY A 128 6.90 2.77 0.71
C GLY A 128 6.67 1.66 -0.31
N ALA A 129 7.21 0.45 -0.05
CA ALA A 129 6.94 -0.72 -0.88
C ALA A 129 5.48 -1.18 -0.78
N ALA A 130 4.90 -1.20 0.42
CA ALA A 130 3.48 -1.53 0.62
C ALA A 130 2.56 -0.52 -0.08
N VAL A 131 2.89 0.80 0.00
CA VAL A 131 2.22 1.86 -0.76
C VAL A 131 2.29 1.59 -2.27
N GLY A 132 3.49 1.28 -2.78
CA GLY A 132 3.71 0.96 -4.19
C GLY A 132 2.87 -0.23 -4.66
N MET A 133 2.80 -1.30 -3.85
CA MET A 133 1.96 -2.47 -4.13
C MET A 133 0.47 -2.12 -4.12
N ALA A 134 0.00 -1.32 -3.16
CA ALA A 134 -1.39 -0.86 -3.09
C ALA A 134 -1.78 -0.06 -4.35
N VAL A 135 -1.00 0.97 -4.70
CA VAL A 135 -1.25 1.83 -5.87
C VAL A 135 -1.18 1.05 -7.19
N SER A 136 -0.23 0.11 -7.30
CA SER A 136 -0.05 -0.73 -8.50
C SER A 136 -1.12 -1.83 -8.63
N THR A 137 -1.88 -2.11 -7.57
CA THR A 137 -2.99 -3.06 -7.59
C THR A 137 -4.31 -2.38 -7.98
N LYS A 138 -4.64 -1.26 -7.36
CA LYS A 138 -5.86 -0.49 -7.62
C LYS A 138 -5.68 0.96 -7.20
N TRP A 139 -6.26 1.92 -7.93
CA TRP A 139 -6.12 3.35 -7.61
C TRP A 139 -6.73 3.78 -6.26
N THR A 140 -7.55 2.93 -5.64
CA THR A 140 -7.96 3.13 -4.23
C THR A 140 -6.75 3.20 -3.29
N GLY A 141 -5.65 2.50 -3.61
CA GLY A 141 -4.37 2.63 -2.90
C GLY A 141 -3.78 4.03 -2.97
N PHE A 142 -3.98 4.75 -4.08
CA PHE A 142 -3.54 6.15 -4.21
C PHE A 142 -4.29 7.09 -3.25
N TYR A 143 -5.60 6.93 -3.11
CA TYR A 143 -6.36 7.72 -2.14
C TYR A 143 -5.93 7.44 -0.69
N ALA A 144 -5.65 6.18 -0.37
CA ALA A 144 -5.12 5.80 0.94
C ALA A 144 -3.72 6.41 1.18
N MET A 145 -2.84 6.43 0.16
CA MET A 145 -1.54 7.11 0.21
C MET A 145 -1.68 8.61 0.47
N LEU A 146 -2.64 9.29 -0.17
CA LEU A 146 -2.90 10.71 0.10
C LEU A 146 -3.32 10.96 1.55
N GLY A 147 -4.22 10.11 2.08
CA GLY A 147 -4.62 10.18 3.49
C GLY A 147 -3.42 9.98 4.44
N MET A 148 -2.56 9.02 4.14
CA MET A 148 -1.32 8.78 4.89
C MET A 148 -0.37 9.97 4.80
N ALA A 149 -0.20 10.58 3.63
CA ALA A 149 0.63 11.77 3.45
C ALA A 149 0.15 12.94 4.30
N LEU A 150 -1.16 13.20 4.35
CA LEU A 150 -1.73 14.22 5.23
C LEU A 150 -1.41 13.96 6.71
N CYS A 151 -1.53 12.72 7.16
CA CYS A 151 -1.16 12.32 8.52
C CYS A 151 0.35 12.52 8.78
N PHE A 152 1.21 12.18 7.81
CA PHE A 152 2.65 12.34 7.90
C PHE A 152 3.05 13.81 8.03
N PHE A 153 2.56 14.67 7.14
CA PHE A 153 2.81 16.12 7.21
C PHE A 153 2.28 16.72 8.51
N GLY A 154 1.09 16.29 8.95
CA GLY A 154 0.51 16.69 10.22
C GLY A 154 1.39 16.32 11.42
N ALA A 155 1.86 15.08 11.48
CA ALA A 155 2.75 14.61 12.55
C ALA A 155 4.07 15.39 12.59
N VAL A 156 4.73 15.55 11.43
CA VAL A 156 5.98 16.33 11.32
C VAL A 156 5.76 17.78 11.73
N GLY A 157 4.65 18.41 11.30
CA GLY A 157 4.27 19.76 11.70
C GLY A 157 4.11 19.90 13.21
N VAL A 158 3.40 18.97 13.85
CA VAL A 158 3.22 18.94 15.31
C VAL A 158 4.58 18.79 16.03
N TRP A 159 5.46 17.91 15.56
CA TRP A 159 6.79 17.73 16.15
C TRP A 159 7.66 18.99 16.01
N CYS A 160 7.64 19.63 14.85
CA CYS A 160 8.33 20.90 14.64
C CYS A 160 7.81 22.02 15.55
N CYS A 161 6.49 22.16 15.68
CA CYS A 161 5.88 23.14 16.58
C CYS A 161 6.25 22.89 18.06
N ARG A 162 6.22 21.62 18.49
CA ARG A 162 6.61 21.24 19.85
C ARG A 162 8.10 21.52 20.12
N ALA A 163 8.98 21.22 19.14
CA ALA A 163 10.40 21.49 19.23
C ALA A 163 10.66 23.00 19.39
N LYS A 164 10.03 23.84 18.53
CA LYS A 164 10.14 25.31 18.63
C LYS A 164 9.68 25.85 19.98
N ARG A 165 8.55 25.37 20.51
CA ARG A 165 8.03 25.79 21.83
C ARG A 165 8.98 25.43 22.98
N LYS A 166 9.71 24.32 22.85
CA LYS A 166 10.70 23.85 23.85
C LYS A 166 12.10 24.43 23.62
N GLY A 167 12.31 25.28 22.61
CA GLY A 167 13.64 25.76 22.24
C GLY A 167 14.59 24.70 21.72
N THR A 168 14.07 23.54 21.26
CA THR A 168 14.86 22.42 20.74
C THR A 168 14.92 22.41 19.22
N SER A 169 15.86 21.65 18.65
CA SER A 169 16.06 21.59 17.21
C SER A 169 14.99 20.78 16.48
N CYS A 170 14.46 21.30 15.37
CA CYS A 170 13.55 20.58 14.47
C CYS A 170 14.30 19.64 13.50
N ARG A 171 15.63 19.51 13.62
CA ARG A 171 16.47 18.80 12.63
C ARG A 171 15.98 17.38 12.32
N TYR A 172 15.64 16.60 13.35
CA TYR A 172 15.12 15.24 13.17
C TYR A 172 13.88 15.23 12.27
N SER A 173 12.89 16.07 12.59
CA SER A 173 11.62 16.13 11.85
C SER A 173 11.82 16.59 10.40
N ILE A 174 12.76 17.50 10.15
CA ILE A 174 13.10 17.97 8.80
C ILE A 174 13.78 16.85 8.00
N LEU A 175 14.72 16.12 8.60
CA LEU A 175 15.38 14.98 7.94
C LEU A 175 14.37 13.86 7.64
N LEU A 176 13.52 13.50 8.60
CA LEU A 176 12.46 12.51 8.41
C LEU A 176 11.51 12.92 7.28
N LEU A 177 11.19 14.23 7.18
CA LEU A 177 10.36 14.75 6.09
C LEU A 177 11.05 14.61 4.73
N ALA A 178 12.32 14.97 4.65
CA ALA A 178 13.08 14.89 3.40
C ALA A 178 13.23 13.44 2.92
N GLU A 179 13.58 12.52 3.82
CA GLU A 179 13.65 11.09 3.55
C GLU A 179 12.28 10.53 3.16
N GLY A 180 11.20 10.93 3.86
CA GLY A 180 9.84 10.51 3.56
C GLY A 180 9.38 10.96 2.18
N ILE A 181 9.61 12.22 1.80
CA ILE A 181 9.29 12.71 0.45
C ILE A 181 10.03 11.87 -0.60
N GLY A 182 11.32 11.59 -0.41
CA GLY A 182 12.10 10.75 -1.31
C GLY A 182 11.54 9.32 -1.43
N VAL A 183 11.34 8.66 -0.29
CA VAL A 183 10.90 7.26 -0.25
C VAL A 183 9.48 7.10 -0.81
N TYR A 184 8.52 7.92 -0.35
CA TYR A 184 7.10 7.79 -0.75
C TYR A 184 6.81 8.34 -2.15
N SER A 185 7.74 9.07 -2.77
CA SER A 185 7.65 9.43 -4.19
C SER A 185 8.31 8.39 -5.08
N VAL A 186 9.55 8.01 -4.75
CA VAL A 186 10.38 7.17 -5.65
C VAL A 186 9.94 5.72 -5.63
N ILE A 187 9.78 5.10 -4.45
CA ILE A 187 9.50 3.66 -4.36
C ILE A 187 8.14 3.30 -4.96
N PRO A 188 7.02 3.96 -4.61
CA PRO A 188 5.73 3.67 -5.23
C PRO A 188 5.73 3.91 -6.74
N PHE A 189 6.39 4.99 -7.20
CA PHE A 189 6.50 5.28 -8.63
C PHE A 189 7.28 4.19 -9.38
N VAL A 190 8.42 3.73 -8.83
CA VAL A 190 9.22 2.67 -9.44
C VAL A 190 8.45 1.35 -9.49
N ILE A 191 7.76 0.96 -8.40
CA ILE A 191 6.94 -0.25 -8.38
C ILE A 191 5.79 -0.14 -9.39
N TYR A 192 5.10 1.02 -9.44
CA TYR A 192 4.05 1.28 -10.41
C TYR A 192 4.57 1.18 -11.84
N LEU A 193 5.66 1.85 -12.17
CA LEU A 193 6.27 1.82 -13.50
C LEU A 193 6.70 0.40 -13.89
N LEU A 194 7.39 -0.33 -13.00
CA LEU A 194 7.85 -1.69 -13.25
C LEU A 194 6.70 -2.69 -13.43
N SER A 195 5.56 -2.43 -12.83
CA SER A 195 4.37 -3.26 -13.02
C SER A 195 3.89 -3.29 -14.48
N PHE A 196 4.23 -2.29 -15.28
CA PHE A 196 3.89 -2.26 -16.71
C PHE A 196 4.88 -2.99 -17.62
N VAL A 197 6.00 -3.52 -17.10
CA VAL A 197 6.98 -4.25 -17.94
C VAL A 197 6.38 -5.46 -18.67
N PRO A 198 5.57 -6.34 -18.03
CA PRO A 198 4.93 -7.44 -18.75
C PRO A 198 3.92 -6.95 -19.79
N VAL A 199 3.19 -5.86 -19.51
CA VAL A 199 2.25 -5.24 -20.46
C VAL A 199 2.99 -4.72 -21.68
N MET A 200 4.10 -4.02 -21.48
CA MET A 200 4.96 -3.51 -22.57
C MET A 200 5.44 -4.64 -23.47
N LYS A 201 5.92 -5.75 -22.89
CA LYS A 201 6.36 -6.91 -23.65
C LYS A 201 5.24 -7.58 -24.41
N ALA A 202 4.05 -7.68 -23.82
CA ALA A 202 2.87 -8.28 -24.48
C ALA A 202 2.37 -7.44 -25.65
N LEU A 203 2.49 -6.12 -25.57
CA LEU A 203 2.12 -5.19 -26.65
C LEU A 203 3.19 -5.05 -27.74
N GLY A 204 4.41 -5.60 -27.53
CA GLY A 204 5.54 -5.42 -28.43
C GLY A 204 6.11 -4.00 -28.46
N GLU A 205 5.77 -3.19 -27.47
CA GLU A 205 6.25 -1.80 -27.35
C GLU A 205 7.64 -1.74 -26.72
N LYS A 206 8.39 -0.68 -27.02
CA LYS A 206 9.77 -0.51 -26.53
C LYS A 206 9.93 0.53 -25.43
N ASN A 207 8.93 1.38 -25.21
CA ASN A 207 8.98 2.48 -24.25
C ASN A 207 8.03 2.24 -23.09
N LEU A 208 8.58 1.85 -21.93
CA LEU A 208 7.85 1.53 -20.73
C LEU A 208 7.02 2.72 -20.20
N PHE A 209 7.60 3.92 -20.18
CA PHE A 209 6.92 5.12 -19.72
C PHE A 209 5.71 5.46 -20.62
N GLN A 210 5.87 5.32 -21.93
CA GLN A 210 4.77 5.55 -22.89
C GLN A 210 3.62 4.55 -22.71
N VAL A 211 3.95 3.28 -22.45
CA VAL A 211 2.92 2.25 -22.17
C VAL A 211 2.18 2.55 -20.89
N MET A 212 2.92 2.83 -19.81
CA MET A 212 2.33 3.22 -18.52
C MET A 212 1.40 4.43 -18.70
N TRP A 213 1.84 5.47 -19.39
CA TRP A 213 1.05 6.68 -19.61
C TRP A 213 -0.22 6.41 -20.40
N LYS A 214 -0.11 5.73 -21.56
CA LYS A 214 -1.27 5.37 -22.40
C LYS A 214 -2.33 4.58 -21.63
N VAL A 215 -1.89 3.55 -20.89
CA VAL A 215 -2.80 2.70 -20.11
C VAL A 215 -3.40 3.47 -18.94
N SER A 216 -2.64 4.33 -18.27
CA SER A 216 -3.15 5.16 -17.17
C SER A 216 -4.18 6.19 -17.64
N VAL A 217 -3.96 6.81 -18.80
CA VAL A 217 -4.95 7.71 -19.41
C VAL A 217 -6.23 6.94 -19.79
N PHE A 218 -6.08 5.78 -20.41
CA PHE A 218 -7.23 4.93 -20.71
C PHE A 218 -8.05 4.56 -19.46
N MET A 219 -7.36 4.19 -18.36
CA MET A 219 -8.02 3.92 -17.06
C MET A 219 -8.80 5.14 -16.56
N LEU A 220 -8.22 6.33 -16.69
CA LEU A 220 -8.86 7.58 -16.25
C LEU A 220 -10.11 7.86 -17.09
N ASP A 221 -10.00 7.76 -18.39
CA ASP A 221 -11.12 7.98 -19.31
C ASP A 221 -12.25 6.98 -19.07
N PHE A 222 -11.91 5.70 -18.88
CA PHE A 222 -12.87 4.66 -18.55
C PHE A 222 -13.66 4.98 -17.28
N HIS A 223 -12.98 5.36 -16.19
CA HIS A 223 -13.66 5.66 -14.93
C HIS A 223 -14.42 6.98 -14.94
N SER A 224 -13.99 7.96 -15.74
CA SER A 224 -14.71 9.23 -15.90
C SER A 224 -15.95 9.11 -16.77
N GLY A 225 -16.00 8.13 -17.67
CA GLY A 225 -17.14 7.84 -18.55
C GLY A 225 -18.25 6.97 -17.93
N ILE A 226 -18.03 6.43 -16.73
CA ILE A 226 -19.05 5.66 -16.01
C ILE A 226 -20.06 6.63 -15.42
N THR A 227 -21.19 6.81 -16.08
CA THR A 227 -22.37 7.47 -15.52
C THR A 227 -23.26 6.40 -14.86
N PHE A 228 -23.52 6.54 -13.57
CA PHE A 228 -24.53 5.74 -12.89
C PHE A 228 -25.90 6.34 -13.25
N GLU A 229 -26.64 5.66 -14.15
CA GLU A 229 -28.06 5.91 -14.37
C GLU A 229 -28.90 5.22 -13.30
#